data_40880947b707d986bb7db0645cfd16f5
#
_entry.id   40880947b707d986bb7db0645cfd16f5
#
_cell.length_a   1.000
_cell.length_b   1.000
_cell.length_c   1.000
_cell.angle_alpha   90.00
_cell.angle_beta   90.00
_cell.angle_gamma   90.00
#
_symmetry.space_group_name_H-M   'P 1'
#
loop_
_entity.id
_entity.type
_entity.pdbx_description
1 polymer ?
#
loop_
_entity_poly.entity_id
_entity_poly.type
_entity_poly.pdbx_seq_one_letter_code
_entity_poly.pdbx_strand_id
1 'polypeptide(L)'
;EGYDLQAMGHNSAAYLHHLTESMKLAYADRSLYLADPDFADVPVTQLIDKVYAEQQRRRIDSSVATPSVDIAPGQLLGRESTETTHYSVADRFGNVVSNTYTLNFSFGSSIVVPGTGMLLNNEMADFASSPGSANAYGLVQGEANKIEPGKRPLSSMSPTIVFRAGKPWLATGSPGGSVIISTVLQTTLNAMVFDMNIATAAAEPRIHHQWMPDVLKMEEGFSLDTVRLLQAMGQNVDLASRTSGRTNSIMLEEGWLYGASDTRRPGGWVAGY
;
A
#
# COMPACT_ATOMS: atom_id res chain seq x y z
N GLU A 1 -1.44 11.30 -10.80
CA GLU A 1 -1.39 12.64 -11.42
C GLU A 1 -2.15 12.70 -12.73
N GLY A 2 -2.58 13.92 -13.11
CA GLY A 2 -3.28 14.15 -14.39
C GLY A 2 -4.79 13.87 -14.34
N TYR A 3 -5.33 13.47 -13.21
CA TYR A 3 -6.75 13.40 -12.93
C TYR A 3 -7.17 14.47 -11.94
N ASP A 4 -8.33 15.08 -12.14
CA ASP A 4 -8.96 15.93 -11.12
C ASP A 4 -9.73 15.05 -10.13
N LEU A 5 -8.98 14.47 -9.18
CA LEU A 5 -9.55 13.54 -8.20
C LEU A 5 -10.59 14.23 -7.31
N GLN A 6 -10.41 15.54 -7.04
CA GLN A 6 -11.34 16.32 -6.23
C GLN A 6 -12.68 16.47 -6.94
N ALA A 7 -12.67 16.80 -8.24
CA ALA A 7 -13.89 16.88 -9.06
C ALA A 7 -14.59 15.54 -9.24
N MET A 8 -13.85 14.42 -9.22
CA MET A 8 -14.47 13.07 -9.24
C MET A 8 -15.26 12.79 -7.96
N GLY A 9 -14.90 13.41 -6.84
CA GLY A 9 -15.50 13.20 -5.53
C GLY A 9 -14.93 12.00 -4.78
N HIS A 10 -14.69 12.19 -3.48
CA HIS A 10 -14.17 11.15 -2.60
C HIS A 10 -15.08 9.92 -2.60
N ASN A 11 -14.49 8.73 -2.72
CA ASN A 11 -15.18 7.43 -2.74
C ASN A 11 -16.29 7.29 -3.82
N SER A 12 -16.31 8.15 -4.84
CA SER A 12 -17.16 7.93 -6.01
C SER A 12 -16.68 6.74 -6.84
N ALA A 13 -17.56 6.16 -7.65
CA ALA A 13 -17.19 5.06 -8.55
C ALA A 13 -16.09 5.48 -9.55
N ALA A 14 -16.17 6.71 -10.07
CA ALA A 14 -15.15 7.25 -10.98
C ALA A 14 -13.78 7.33 -10.30
N TYR A 15 -13.69 7.91 -9.10
CA TYR A 15 -12.45 7.99 -8.33
C TYR A 15 -11.87 6.60 -8.03
N LEU A 16 -12.70 5.71 -7.48
CA LEU A 16 -12.26 4.37 -7.09
C LEU A 16 -11.86 3.51 -8.29
N HIS A 17 -12.53 3.65 -9.43
CA HIS A 17 -12.17 2.96 -10.66
C HIS A 17 -10.77 3.39 -11.13
N HIS A 18 -10.51 4.70 -11.26
CA HIS A 18 -9.20 5.20 -11.69
C HIS A 18 -8.09 4.81 -10.69
N LEU A 19 -8.38 4.82 -9.39
CA LEU A 19 -7.44 4.38 -8.36
C LEU A 19 -7.14 2.89 -8.50
N THR A 20 -8.15 2.06 -8.74
CA THR A 20 -8.01 0.61 -8.95
C THR A 20 -7.16 0.30 -10.17
N GLU A 21 -7.48 0.91 -11.32
CA GLU A 21 -6.71 0.72 -12.55
C GLU A 21 -5.23 1.17 -12.39
N SER A 22 -5.02 2.29 -11.69
CA SER A 22 -3.66 2.75 -11.37
C SER A 22 -2.91 1.76 -10.47
N MET A 23 -3.59 1.16 -9.47
CA MET A 23 -3.01 0.12 -8.64
C MET A 23 -2.63 -1.12 -9.47
N LYS A 24 -3.49 -1.58 -10.37
CA LYS A 24 -3.18 -2.73 -11.25
C LYS A 24 -1.89 -2.52 -12.02
N LEU A 25 -1.73 -1.35 -12.67
CA LEU A 25 -0.54 -1.01 -13.43
C LEU A 25 0.71 -0.94 -12.53
N ALA A 26 0.62 -0.26 -11.40
CA ALA A 26 1.75 -0.11 -10.47
C ALA A 26 2.19 -1.45 -9.85
N TYR A 27 1.26 -2.32 -9.50
CA TYR A 27 1.60 -3.66 -8.98
C TYR A 27 2.14 -4.60 -10.05
N ALA A 28 1.71 -4.45 -11.32
CA ALA A 28 2.32 -5.16 -12.44
C ALA A 28 3.78 -4.74 -12.63
N ASP A 29 4.06 -3.43 -12.62
CA ASP A 29 5.43 -2.91 -12.68
C ASP A 29 6.27 -3.36 -11.49
N ARG A 30 5.69 -3.31 -10.28
CA ARG A 30 6.35 -3.82 -9.07
C ARG A 30 6.79 -5.27 -9.23
N SER A 31 5.91 -6.10 -9.76
CA SER A 31 6.17 -7.53 -9.96
C SER A 31 7.36 -7.79 -10.89
N LEU A 32 7.49 -6.99 -11.92
CA LEU A 32 8.52 -7.18 -12.95
C LEU A 32 9.86 -6.55 -12.57
N TYR A 33 9.83 -5.31 -12.07
CA TYR A 33 11.02 -4.46 -12.01
C TYR A 33 11.62 -4.30 -10.62
N LEU A 34 10.83 -4.47 -9.53
CA LEU A 34 11.33 -4.16 -8.21
C LEU A 34 12.00 -5.36 -7.55
N ALA A 35 13.20 -5.11 -7.02
CA ALA A 35 14.04 -6.09 -6.33
C ALA A 35 15.16 -5.36 -5.57
N ASP A 36 16.13 -6.10 -5.02
CA ASP A 36 17.37 -5.54 -4.49
C ASP A 36 18.21 -4.90 -5.61
N PRO A 37 18.47 -3.58 -5.57
CA PRO A 37 19.20 -2.89 -6.63
C PRO A 37 20.68 -3.29 -6.71
N ASP A 38 21.23 -3.97 -5.70
CA ASP A 38 22.60 -4.51 -5.76
C ASP A 38 22.65 -5.80 -6.63
N PHE A 39 21.49 -6.38 -6.96
CA PHE A 39 21.37 -7.66 -7.70
C PHE A 39 20.56 -7.55 -8.99
N ALA A 40 19.79 -6.48 -9.17
CA ALA A 40 18.96 -6.27 -10.35
C ALA A 40 19.00 -4.81 -10.78
N ASP A 41 18.91 -4.57 -12.07
CA ASP A 41 18.73 -3.22 -12.60
C ASP A 41 17.28 -2.76 -12.36
N VAL A 42 17.08 -1.99 -11.30
CA VAL A 42 15.78 -1.45 -10.92
C VAL A 42 15.64 -0.04 -11.51
N PRO A 43 14.79 0.16 -12.53
CA PRO A 43 14.71 1.43 -13.26
C PRO A 43 13.91 2.50 -12.48
N VAL A 44 14.34 2.83 -11.25
CA VAL A 44 13.62 3.73 -10.33
C VAL A 44 13.33 5.08 -10.98
N THR A 45 14.33 5.70 -11.61
CA THR A 45 14.17 7.00 -12.26
C THR A 45 13.07 6.98 -13.33
N GLN A 46 13.02 5.90 -14.11
CA GLN A 46 12.00 5.74 -15.15
C GLN A 46 10.61 5.48 -14.56
N LEU A 47 10.51 4.63 -13.54
CA LEU A 47 9.23 4.28 -12.91
C LEU A 47 8.55 5.48 -12.22
N ILE A 48 9.32 6.48 -11.75
CA ILE A 48 8.79 7.70 -11.14
C ILE A 48 8.73 8.89 -12.12
N ASP A 49 9.11 8.68 -13.38
CA ASP A 49 9.10 9.73 -14.40
C ASP A 49 7.67 10.13 -14.81
N LYS A 50 7.43 11.44 -14.98
CA LYS A 50 6.11 11.97 -15.33
C LYS A 50 5.64 11.57 -16.71
N VAL A 51 6.55 11.39 -17.66
CA VAL A 51 6.22 10.92 -19.02
C VAL A 51 5.77 9.46 -18.95
N TYR A 52 6.46 8.63 -18.15
CA TYR A 52 6.04 7.25 -17.91
C TYR A 52 4.67 7.18 -17.25
N ALA A 53 4.45 7.96 -16.19
CA ALA A 53 3.14 8.05 -15.53
C ALA A 53 2.02 8.46 -16.51
N GLU A 54 2.29 9.39 -17.44
CA GLU A 54 1.34 9.77 -18.48
C GLU A 54 1.07 8.63 -19.47
N GLN A 55 2.08 7.88 -19.87
CA GLN A 55 1.92 6.70 -20.74
C GLN A 55 1.04 5.65 -20.06
N GLN A 56 1.27 5.35 -18.79
CA GLN A 56 0.45 4.43 -18.03
C GLN A 56 -0.99 4.93 -17.89
N ARG A 57 -1.19 6.21 -17.61
CA ARG A 57 -2.52 6.83 -17.52
C ARG A 57 -3.35 6.65 -18.80
N ARG A 58 -2.74 6.75 -19.98
CA ARG A 58 -3.42 6.56 -21.27
C ARG A 58 -3.93 5.14 -21.52
N ARG A 59 -3.48 4.17 -20.74
CA ARG A 59 -3.95 2.79 -20.78
C ARG A 59 -5.24 2.57 -20.00
N ILE A 60 -5.61 3.53 -19.14
CA ILE A 60 -6.79 3.45 -18.27
C ILE A 60 -8.00 3.94 -19.06
N ASP A 61 -8.96 3.05 -19.31
CA ASP A 61 -10.29 3.42 -19.77
C ASP A 61 -11.11 3.94 -18.59
N SER A 62 -11.76 5.09 -18.73
CA SER A 62 -12.51 5.73 -17.63
C SER A 62 -13.84 5.05 -17.30
N SER A 63 -14.27 4.09 -18.12
CA SER A 63 -15.60 3.46 -18.04
C SER A 63 -15.58 1.94 -17.96
N VAL A 64 -14.46 1.30 -18.32
CA VAL A 64 -14.34 -0.15 -18.39
C VAL A 64 -13.06 -0.62 -17.69
N ALA A 65 -13.21 -1.59 -16.79
CA ALA A 65 -12.07 -2.20 -16.11
C ALA A 65 -11.22 -3.03 -17.09
N THR A 66 -9.92 -2.84 -17.03
CA THR A 66 -8.96 -3.68 -17.77
C THR A 66 -8.76 -4.99 -17.00
N PRO A 67 -9.05 -6.17 -17.60
CA PRO A 67 -8.72 -7.43 -16.95
C PRO A 67 -7.23 -7.52 -16.63
N SER A 68 -6.87 -7.96 -15.43
CA SER A 68 -5.47 -8.02 -14.99
C SER A 68 -4.59 -8.91 -15.88
N VAL A 69 -5.18 -9.90 -16.55
CA VAL A 69 -4.49 -10.76 -17.52
C VAL A 69 -4.03 -10.02 -18.78
N ASP A 70 -4.69 -8.91 -19.13
CA ASP A 70 -4.35 -8.06 -20.27
C ASP A 70 -3.29 -6.99 -19.89
N ILE A 71 -3.00 -6.87 -18.60
CA ILE A 71 -1.93 -6.04 -18.06
C ILE A 71 -0.70 -6.95 -17.89
N ALA A 72 0.12 -7.08 -18.93
CA ALA A 72 1.32 -7.92 -18.87
C ALA A 72 2.34 -7.42 -17.82
N PRO A 73 3.15 -8.31 -17.20
CA PRO A 73 3.23 -9.76 -17.33
C PRO A 73 3.03 -10.55 -16.02
N GLY A 74 2.72 -11.83 -16.09
CA GLY A 74 2.93 -12.88 -15.09
C GLY A 74 1.66 -13.41 -14.41
N GLN A 75 1.52 -14.74 -14.34
CA GLN A 75 0.39 -15.45 -13.73
C GLN A 75 0.76 -16.08 -12.39
N LEU A 76 -0.11 -16.06 -11.41
CA LEU A 76 -0.69 -17.12 -10.56
C LEU A 76 -0.94 -16.75 -9.08
N LEU A 77 -1.89 -17.47 -8.45
CA LEU A 77 -2.65 -17.22 -7.22
C LEU A 77 -1.94 -17.55 -5.90
N GLY A 78 -2.20 -16.76 -4.84
CA GLY A 78 -1.82 -17.05 -3.44
C GLY A 78 -2.60 -16.25 -2.40
N ARG A 79 -2.62 -16.69 -1.13
CA ARG A 79 -3.36 -16.09 0.01
C ARG A 79 -2.47 -15.19 0.87
N GLU A 80 -3.04 -14.11 1.42
CA GLU A 80 -2.33 -13.08 2.23
C GLU A 80 -2.20 -13.44 3.71
N SER A 81 -1.11 -12.96 4.33
CA SER A 81 -0.89 -12.80 5.77
C SER A 81 -0.70 -11.30 6.11
N THR A 82 -0.98 -10.89 7.39
CA THR A 82 -1.36 -9.50 7.69
C THR A 82 -0.57 -8.82 8.82
N GLU A 83 0.69 -9.17 9.10
CA GLU A 83 1.35 -8.75 10.33
C GLU A 83 2.66 -7.97 10.11
N THR A 84 2.63 -6.72 10.50
CA THR A 84 3.75 -5.74 10.50
C THR A 84 3.43 -4.71 11.57
N THR A 85 4.38 -3.85 11.95
CA THR A 85 4.16 -2.75 12.89
C THR A 85 4.63 -1.43 12.28
N HIS A 86 3.90 -0.36 12.56
CA HIS A 86 4.26 1.00 12.17
C HIS A 86 4.08 1.96 13.33
N TYR A 87 5.00 2.92 13.45
CA TYR A 87 4.86 4.08 14.33
C TYR A 87 5.42 5.35 13.69
N SER A 88 4.81 6.48 14.04
CA SER A 88 5.29 7.83 13.68
C SER A 88 5.61 8.61 14.95
N VAL A 89 6.69 9.39 14.93
CA VAL A 89 7.11 10.25 16.03
C VAL A 89 7.43 11.64 15.48
N ALA A 90 7.02 12.68 16.21
CA ALA A 90 7.41 14.05 15.92
C ALA A 90 7.76 14.77 17.22
N ASP A 91 8.77 15.62 17.19
CA ASP A 91 9.17 16.45 18.34
C ASP A 91 8.84 17.94 18.12
N ARG A 92 8.96 18.73 19.19
CA ARG A 92 8.74 20.18 19.18
C ARG A 92 9.73 20.95 18.31
N PHE A 93 10.82 20.34 17.88
CA PHE A 93 11.85 20.96 17.03
C PHE A 93 11.60 20.72 15.55
N GLY A 94 10.56 19.94 15.19
CA GLY A 94 10.20 19.60 13.82
C GLY A 94 10.93 18.38 13.28
N ASN A 95 11.62 17.61 14.12
CA ASN A 95 12.12 16.30 13.71
C ASN A 95 10.98 15.31 13.63
N VAL A 96 10.96 14.51 12.56
CA VAL A 96 9.90 13.55 12.28
C VAL A 96 10.49 12.20 11.91
N VAL A 97 9.92 11.14 12.46
CA VAL A 97 10.22 9.76 12.12
C VAL A 97 8.96 9.05 11.66
N SER A 98 9.04 8.34 10.56
CA SER A 98 8.04 7.38 10.09
C SER A 98 8.73 6.04 9.95
N ASN A 99 8.38 5.05 10.77
CA ASN A 99 9.07 3.77 10.81
C ASN A 99 8.12 2.59 10.72
N THR A 100 8.41 1.72 9.76
CA THR A 100 7.74 0.43 9.61
C THR A 100 8.78 -0.68 9.76
N TYR A 101 8.50 -1.68 10.61
CA TYR A 101 9.36 -2.84 10.78
C TYR A 101 8.53 -4.11 10.95
N THR A 102 9.13 -5.26 10.66
CA THR A 102 8.38 -6.50 10.57
C THR A 102 9.27 -7.71 10.87
N LEU A 103 8.63 -8.81 11.24
CA LEU A 103 9.18 -10.15 11.20
C LEU A 103 8.58 -10.96 10.03
N ASN A 104 7.86 -10.30 9.12
CA ASN A 104 6.95 -10.78 8.11
C ASN A 104 5.62 -11.24 8.74
N PHE A 105 5.54 -12.40 9.39
CA PHE A 105 4.33 -12.83 10.13
C PHE A 105 4.37 -12.37 11.59
N SER A 106 3.21 -12.43 12.31
CA SER A 106 3.05 -11.94 13.70
C SER A 106 4.13 -12.42 14.66
N PHE A 107 4.57 -13.65 14.50
CA PHE A 107 5.64 -14.28 15.29
C PHE A 107 6.81 -14.74 14.41
N GLY A 108 6.95 -14.14 13.22
CA GLY A 108 7.97 -14.51 12.25
C GLY A 108 7.93 -16.00 11.91
N SER A 109 9.05 -16.69 12.06
CA SER A 109 9.15 -18.16 11.91
C SER A 109 8.59 -18.94 13.10
N SER A 110 8.11 -18.27 14.14
CA SER A 110 7.72 -18.87 15.44
C SER A 110 8.87 -19.55 16.19
N ILE A 111 10.12 -19.26 15.81
CA ILE A 111 11.32 -19.77 16.46
C ILE A 111 11.85 -18.70 17.42
N VAL A 112 12.00 -19.06 18.69
CA VAL A 112 12.64 -18.22 19.71
C VAL A 112 14.09 -18.63 19.85
N VAL A 113 15.02 -17.66 19.80
CA VAL A 113 16.44 -17.93 20.04
C VAL A 113 16.65 -18.24 21.51
N PRO A 114 17.16 -19.45 21.87
CA PRO A 114 17.36 -19.85 23.26
C PRO A 114 18.22 -18.84 24.04
N GLY A 115 17.79 -18.51 25.25
CA GLY A 115 18.50 -17.60 26.16
C GLY A 115 18.35 -16.12 25.88
N THR A 116 17.70 -15.71 24.77
CA THR A 116 17.52 -14.29 24.41
C THR A 116 16.08 -13.81 24.45
N GLY A 117 15.12 -14.72 24.23
CA GLY A 117 13.71 -14.39 24.05
C GLY A 117 13.39 -13.74 22.69
N MET A 118 14.35 -13.59 21.78
CA MET A 118 14.14 -13.01 20.45
C MET A 118 13.45 -13.99 19.51
N LEU A 119 12.43 -13.50 18.79
CA LEU A 119 11.80 -14.22 17.70
C LEU A 119 12.60 -14.02 16.39
N LEU A 120 12.79 -15.10 15.63
CA LEU A 120 13.34 -15.00 14.28
C LEU A 120 12.25 -14.65 13.27
N ASN A 121 12.62 -13.82 12.30
CA ASN A 121 11.73 -13.49 11.18
C ASN A 121 11.53 -14.68 10.21
N ASN A 122 10.59 -14.54 9.29
CA ASN A 122 10.40 -15.43 8.14
C ASN A 122 10.37 -14.65 6.81
N GLU A 123 11.21 -13.59 6.72
CA GLU A 123 11.30 -12.68 5.55
C GLU A 123 11.74 -13.37 4.25
N MET A 124 12.29 -14.58 4.33
CA MET A 124 12.60 -15.37 3.12
C MET A 124 11.36 -15.64 2.25
N ALA A 125 10.15 -15.56 2.83
CA ALA A 125 8.90 -15.70 2.09
C ALA A 125 8.57 -14.47 1.21
N ASP A 126 9.29 -13.36 1.36
CA ASP A 126 9.13 -12.17 0.51
C ASP A 126 9.94 -12.24 -0.79
N PHE A 127 10.83 -13.22 -0.91
CA PHE A 127 11.45 -13.53 -2.20
C PHE A 127 10.49 -14.27 -3.13
N ALA A 128 10.75 -14.18 -4.43
CA ALA A 128 10.19 -15.08 -5.42
C ALA A 128 10.85 -16.46 -5.28
N SER A 129 10.30 -17.32 -4.43
CA SER A 129 10.79 -18.69 -4.26
C SER A 129 10.60 -19.52 -5.54
N SER A 130 9.63 -19.17 -6.36
CA SER A 130 9.40 -19.65 -7.72
C SER A 130 8.94 -18.46 -8.57
N PRO A 131 9.81 -17.88 -9.41
CA PRO A 131 9.44 -16.74 -10.25
C PRO A 131 8.19 -17.01 -11.10
N GLY A 132 7.28 -16.02 -11.16
CA GLY A 132 5.97 -16.19 -11.77
C GLY A 132 4.90 -16.82 -10.87
N SER A 133 5.27 -17.31 -9.67
CA SER A 133 4.33 -17.80 -8.66
C SER A 133 4.09 -16.75 -7.59
N ALA A 134 2.92 -16.82 -6.94
CA ALA A 134 2.57 -15.94 -5.86
C ALA A 134 3.27 -16.31 -4.55
N ASN A 135 3.73 -15.32 -3.79
CA ASN A 135 4.23 -15.51 -2.43
C ASN A 135 3.09 -15.64 -1.40
N ALA A 136 3.43 -15.68 -0.10
CA ALA A 136 2.45 -15.78 0.99
C ALA A 136 1.44 -14.61 1.02
N TYR A 137 1.76 -13.47 0.41
CA TYR A 137 0.88 -12.30 0.29
C TYR A 137 0.05 -12.28 -1.00
N GLY A 138 0.13 -13.32 -1.82
CA GLY A 138 -0.51 -13.36 -3.12
C GLY A 138 0.16 -12.47 -4.18
N LEU A 139 1.30 -11.85 -3.86
CA LEU A 139 2.07 -11.07 -4.82
C LEU A 139 2.79 -12.00 -5.78
N VAL A 140 2.54 -11.83 -7.06
CA VAL A 140 3.35 -12.42 -8.11
C VAL A 140 4.63 -11.61 -8.25
N GLN A 141 5.76 -12.29 -8.31
CA GLN A 141 7.07 -11.66 -8.42
C GLN A 141 7.89 -12.34 -9.51
N GLY A 142 8.67 -11.53 -10.23
CA GLY A 142 9.51 -11.97 -11.32
C GLY A 142 10.88 -12.49 -10.87
N GLU A 143 11.71 -12.87 -11.87
CA GLU A 143 13.10 -13.32 -11.70
C GLU A 143 13.96 -12.32 -10.91
N ALA A 144 13.67 -11.02 -11.03
CA ALA A 144 14.44 -9.98 -10.35
C ALA A 144 14.48 -10.16 -8.82
N ASN A 145 13.42 -10.69 -8.20
CA ASN A 145 13.34 -10.93 -6.75
C ASN A 145 13.55 -12.40 -6.34
N LYS A 146 14.19 -13.23 -7.17
CA LYS A 146 14.55 -14.61 -6.78
C LYS A 146 15.57 -14.65 -5.64
N ILE A 147 15.60 -15.74 -4.89
CA ILE A 147 16.52 -15.97 -3.78
C ILE A 147 17.96 -16.08 -4.32
N GLU A 148 18.87 -15.27 -3.75
CA GLU A 148 20.31 -15.35 -4.01
C GLU A 148 21.10 -15.05 -2.72
N PRO A 149 22.33 -15.61 -2.54
CA PRO A 149 23.14 -15.33 -1.36
C PRO A 149 23.46 -13.83 -1.21
N GLY A 150 23.21 -13.27 -0.03
CA GLY A 150 23.47 -11.86 0.28
C GLY A 150 22.41 -10.88 -0.22
N LYS A 151 21.41 -11.32 -0.96
CA LYS A 151 20.34 -10.49 -1.51
C LYS A 151 19.27 -10.18 -0.45
N ARG A 152 18.73 -8.97 -0.51
CA ARG A 152 17.60 -8.51 0.31
C ARG A 152 16.27 -8.81 -0.38
N PRO A 153 15.24 -9.28 0.34
CA PRO A 153 13.90 -9.47 -0.24
C PRO A 153 13.22 -8.13 -0.55
N LEU A 154 12.35 -8.13 -1.55
CA LEU A 154 11.51 -6.96 -1.86
C LEU A 154 10.45 -6.76 -0.76
N SER A 155 10.43 -5.58 -0.14
CA SER A 155 9.46 -5.20 0.88
C SER A 155 8.30 -4.39 0.31
N SER A 156 7.11 -4.52 0.93
CA SER A 156 5.96 -3.63 0.71
C SER A 156 5.85 -2.52 1.76
N MET A 157 6.73 -2.48 2.74
CA MET A 157 6.75 -1.42 3.76
C MET A 157 6.96 -0.06 3.10
N SER A 158 6.07 0.90 3.44
CA SER A 158 6.03 2.22 2.81
C SER A 158 5.90 3.32 3.88
N PRO A 159 6.90 3.44 4.80
CA PRO A 159 6.90 4.58 5.72
C PRO A 159 7.06 5.86 4.90
N THR A 160 6.19 6.84 5.15
CA THR A 160 6.06 8.03 4.30
C THR A 160 6.11 9.31 5.14
N ILE A 161 6.89 10.29 4.68
CA ILE A 161 6.85 11.67 5.17
C ILE A 161 6.55 12.59 4.00
N VAL A 162 5.46 13.36 4.13
CA VAL A 162 5.07 14.36 3.14
C VAL A 162 5.54 15.74 3.61
N PHE A 163 6.13 16.49 2.71
CA PHE A 163 6.56 17.87 2.95
C PHE A 163 5.60 18.85 2.27
N ARG A 164 5.25 19.91 3.00
CA ARG A 164 4.49 21.05 2.47
C ARG A 164 5.33 22.31 2.69
N ALA A 165 5.61 23.06 1.63
CA ALA A 165 6.49 24.24 1.67
C ALA A 165 7.85 23.99 2.35
N GLY A 166 8.46 22.85 2.09
CA GLY A 166 9.79 22.47 2.61
C GLY A 166 9.81 22.03 4.08
N LYS A 167 8.68 21.89 4.74
CA LYS A 167 8.55 21.41 6.12
C LYS A 167 7.79 20.07 6.15
N PRO A 168 8.14 19.15 7.07
CA PRO A 168 7.32 17.96 7.30
C PRO A 168 5.88 18.37 7.62
N TRP A 169 4.93 17.75 6.94
CA TRP A 169 3.51 18.01 7.13
C TRP A 169 2.74 16.78 7.56
N LEU A 170 3.06 15.60 7.01
CA LEU A 170 2.41 14.34 7.35
C LEU A 170 3.47 13.25 7.47
N ALA A 171 3.45 12.50 8.58
CA ALA A 171 4.15 11.24 8.72
C ALA A 171 3.11 10.13 8.84
N THR A 172 3.23 9.07 8.03
CA THR A 172 2.27 7.98 8.00
C THR A 172 2.92 6.68 7.53
N GLY A 173 2.30 5.58 7.85
CA GLY A 173 2.65 4.25 7.39
C GLY A 173 1.72 3.22 8.02
N SER A 174 1.86 1.97 7.63
CA SER A 174 0.91 0.92 8.01
C SER A 174 1.58 -0.44 8.07
N PRO A 175 1.17 -1.37 8.95
CA PRO A 175 1.27 -2.80 8.71
C PRO A 175 0.29 -3.26 7.63
N GLY A 176 0.43 -4.52 7.14
CA GLY A 176 -0.57 -5.13 6.27
C GLY A 176 -0.05 -5.87 5.03
N GLY A 177 1.22 -6.27 4.98
CA GLY A 177 1.78 -6.95 3.81
C GLY A 177 1.63 -6.10 2.54
N SER A 178 1.13 -6.68 1.45
CA SER A 178 0.90 -5.97 0.18
C SER A 178 -0.07 -4.78 0.30
N VAL A 179 -1.03 -4.84 1.24
CA VAL A 179 -2.02 -3.79 1.46
C VAL A 179 -1.41 -2.51 2.05
N ILE A 180 -0.19 -2.55 2.58
CA ILE A 180 0.52 -1.37 3.12
C ILE A 180 0.55 -0.25 2.08
N ILE A 181 0.92 -0.56 0.84
CA ILE A 181 1.09 0.43 -0.25
C ILE A 181 -0.24 1.16 -0.51
N SER A 182 -1.32 0.41 -0.72
CA SER A 182 -2.64 1.00 -0.99
C SER A 182 -3.23 1.74 0.22
N THR A 183 -2.95 1.28 1.44
CA THR A 183 -3.38 1.94 2.68
C THR A 183 -2.70 3.30 2.83
N VAL A 184 -1.39 3.36 2.69
CA VAL A 184 -0.61 4.61 2.80
C VAL A 184 -1.02 5.57 1.69
N LEU A 185 -1.17 5.08 0.45
CA LEU A 185 -1.63 5.89 -0.68
C LEU A 185 -2.97 6.55 -0.39
N GLN A 186 -4.00 5.79 0.00
CA GLN A 186 -5.34 6.34 0.23
C GLN A 186 -5.38 7.29 1.42
N THR A 187 -4.72 6.99 2.53
CA THR A 187 -4.63 7.91 3.67
C THR A 187 -3.95 9.22 3.28
N THR A 188 -2.90 9.16 2.46
CA THR A 188 -2.21 10.33 1.96
C THR A 188 -3.10 11.15 1.02
N LEU A 189 -3.81 10.51 0.08
CA LEU A 189 -4.75 11.18 -0.82
C LEU A 189 -5.92 11.81 -0.07
N ASN A 190 -6.46 11.14 0.94
CA ASN A 190 -7.53 11.68 1.78
C ASN A 190 -7.11 13.00 2.46
N ALA A 191 -5.89 13.05 2.98
CA ALA A 191 -5.35 14.25 3.60
C ALA A 191 -4.98 15.34 2.57
N MET A 192 -4.29 14.95 1.48
CA MET A 192 -3.71 15.93 0.53
C MET A 192 -4.72 16.47 -0.49
N VAL A 193 -5.62 15.63 -0.97
CA VAL A 193 -6.54 15.95 -2.08
C VAL A 193 -7.91 16.31 -1.55
N PHE A 194 -8.39 15.59 -0.54
CA PHE A 194 -9.73 15.81 0.02
C PHE A 194 -9.73 16.62 1.31
N ASP A 195 -8.59 17.18 1.71
CA ASP A 195 -8.40 18.10 2.84
C ASP A 195 -8.96 17.55 4.16
N MET A 196 -8.86 16.26 4.35
CA MET A 196 -9.34 15.60 5.58
C MET A 196 -8.32 15.75 6.70
N ASN A 197 -8.81 16.01 7.92
CA ASN A 197 -7.97 15.85 9.10
C ASN A 197 -7.48 14.40 9.21
N ILE A 198 -6.36 14.19 9.89
CA ILE A 198 -5.69 12.89 9.90
C ILE A 198 -6.52 11.76 10.52
N ALA A 199 -7.40 12.06 11.47
CA ALA A 199 -8.27 11.04 12.06
C ALA A 199 -9.32 10.55 11.07
N THR A 200 -9.98 11.47 10.35
CA THR A 200 -10.90 11.14 9.26
C THR A 200 -10.17 10.41 8.14
N ALA A 201 -9.03 10.94 7.67
CA ALA A 201 -8.24 10.32 6.60
C ALA A 201 -7.85 8.87 6.90
N ALA A 202 -7.54 8.57 8.18
CA ALA A 202 -7.22 7.22 8.65
C ALA A 202 -8.44 6.31 8.79
N ALA A 203 -9.63 6.87 9.08
CA ALA A 203 -10.85 6.10 9.36
C ALA A 203 -11.64 5.73 8.11
N GLU A 204 -11.51 6.49 7.02
CA GLU A 204 -12.26 6.26 5.77
C GLU A 204 -12.10 4.84 5.24
N PRO A 205 -13.18 4.25 4.67
CA PRO A 205 -13.11 2.91 4.09
C PRO A 205 -12.15 2.89 2.91
N ARG A 206 -11.45 1.76 2.77
CA ARG A 206 -10.38 1.57 1.79
C ARG A 206 -10.66 0.47 0.82
N ILE A 207 -10.04 0.60 -0.35
CA ILE A 207 -9.98 -0.44 -1.36
C ILE A 207 -8.56 -0.97 -1.48
N HIS A 208 -8.43 -2.17 -2.03
CA HIS A 208 -7.14 -2.74 -2.40
C HIS A 208 -7.25 -3.57 -3.67
N HIS A 209 -6.33 -3.35 -4.59
CA HIS A 209 -6.09 -4.19 -5.74
C HIS A 209 -4.58 -4.33 -5.95
N GLN A 210 -4.10 -5.55 -6.17
CA GLN A 210 -2.67 -5.81 -6.29
C GLN A 210 -2.29 -6.47 -7.63
N TRP A 211 -3.05 -6.15 -8.68
CA TRP A 211 -2.97 -6.72 -10.02
C TRP A 211 -3.43 -8.19 -10.04
N MET A 212 -2.72 -9.10 -9.43
CA MET A 212 -3.11 -10.50 -9.28
C MET A 212 -3.26 -10.88 -7.78
N PRO A 213 -4.32 -11.62 -7.42
CA PRO A 213 -5.48 -11.97 -8.25
C PRO A 213 -6.28 -10.74 -8.68
N ASP A 214 -7.04 -10.86 -9.80
CA ASP A 214 -7.88 -9.78 -10.34
C ASP A 214 -9.15 -9.61 -9.51
N VAL A 215 -8.98 -9.04 -8.32
CA VAL A 215 -10.04 -8.84 -7.34
C VAL A 215 -9.89 -7.48 -6.67
N LEU A 216 -10.91 -6.65 -6.77
CA LEU A 216 -11.02 -5.40 -6.02
C LEU A 216 -11.60 -5.68 -4.64
N LYS A 217 -10.75 -5.68 -3.63
CA LYS A 217 -11.16 -5.79 -2.22
C LYS A 217 -11.67 -4.43 -1.75
N MET A 218 -12.87 -4.41 -1.19
CA MET A 218 -13.49 -3.21 -0.63
C MET A 218 -13.91 -3.46 0.83
N GLU A 219 -13.59 -2.52 1.72
CA GLU A 219 -14.06 -2.53 3.10
C GLU A 219 -15.56 -2.21 3.18
N GLU A 220 -16.19 -2.54 4.30
CA GLU A 220 -17.52 -2.04 4.64
C GLU A 220 -17.52 -0.51 4.75
N GLY A 221 -18.64 0.14 4.39
CA GLY A 221 -18.81 1.58 4.48
C GLY A 221 -18.93 2.31 3.14
N PHE A 222 -18.64 1.66 2.03
CA PHE A 222 -18.93 2.23 0.71
C PHE A 222 -20.43 2.17 0.38
N SER A 223 -20.90 3.17 -0.39
CA SER A 223 -22.28 3.16 -0.91
C SER A 223 -22.50 1.94 -1.80
N LEU A 224 -23.65 1.28 -1.64
CA LEU A 224 -24.05 0.16 -2.51
C LEU A 224 -24.17 0.58 -3.98
N ASP A 225 -24.52 1.83 -4.25
CA ASP A 225 -24.58 2.35 -5.62
C ASP A 225 -23.17 2.48 -6.22
N THR A 226 -22.19 2.94 -5.44
CA THR A 226 -20.77 2.95 -5.84
C THR A 226 -20.31 1.52 -6.20
N VAL A 227 -20.63 0.54 -5.36
CA VAL A 227 -20.26 -0.86 -5.61
C VAL A 227 -20.89 -1.38 -6.90
N ARG A 228 -22.19 -1.14 -7.13
CA ARG A 228 -22.90 -1.56 -8.35
C ARG A 228 -22.32 -0.92 -9.61
N LEU A 229 -21.93 0.37 -9.51
CA LEU A 229 -21.31 1.07 -10.63
C LEU A 229 -19.94 0.49 -10.96
N LEU A 230 -19.11 0.19 -9.95
CA LEU A 230 -17.81 -0.47 -10.15
C LEU A 230 -17.98 -1.86 -10.79
N GLN A 231 -18.94 -2.64 -10.34
CA GLN A 231 -19.26 -3.93 -10.96
C GLN A 231 -19.76 -3.78 -12.40
N ALA A 232 -20.57 -2.76 -12.68
CA ALA A 232 -21.03 -2.46 -14.04
C ALA A 232 -19.87 -2.01 -14.97
N MET A 233 -18.81 -1.39 -14.42
CA MET A 233 -17.55 -1.10 -15.12
C MET A 233 -16.68 -2.35 -15.34
N GLY A 234 -17.07 -3.51 -14.79
CA GLY A 234 -16.32 -4.77 -14.93
C GLY A 234 -15.34 -5.06 -13.80
N GLN A 235 -15.32 -4.27 -12.70
CA GLN A 235 -14.48 -4.59 -11.54
C GLN A 235 -15.02 -5.84 -10.82
N ASN A 236 -14.15 -6.78 -10.54
CA ASN A 236 -14.47 -7.97 -9.74
C ASN A 236 -14.40 -7.63 -8.25
N VAL A 237 -15.52 -7.17 -7.69
CA VAL A 237 -15.58 -6.62 -6.33
C VAL A 237 -15.78 -7.71 -5.28
N ASP A 238 -14.92 -7.75 -4.27
CA ASP A 238 -15.06 -8.55 -3.04
C ASP A 238 -15.34 -7.63 -1.83
N LEU A 239 -16.60 -7.60 -1.38
CA LEU A 239 -17.05 -6.81 -0.22
C LEU A 239 -16.81 -7.50 1.13
N ALA A 240 -16.54 -8.81 1.14
CA ALA A 240 -16.27 -9.55 2.36
C ALA A 240 -14.84 -9.35 2.87
N SER A 241 -13.98 -8.73 2.06
CA SER A 241 -12.59 -8.48 2.39
C SER A 241 -12.47 -7.35 3.41
N ARG A 242 -11.78 -7.64 4.50
CA ARG A 242 -11.22 -6.61 5.37
C ARG A 242 -9.81 -6.32 4.91
N THR A 243 -9.50 -5.06 4.66
CA THR A 243 -8.10 -4.68 4.45
C THR A 243 -7.36 -4.76 5.78
N SER A 244 -6.12 -5.21 5.75
CA SER A 244 -5.30 -5.40 6.96
C SER A 244 -4.52 -4.15 7.35
N GLY A 245 -4.60 -3.11 6.55
CA GLY A 245 -3.89 -1.86 6.78
C GLY A 245 -4.38 -1.12 8.02
N ARG A 246 -3.43 -0.57 8.79
CA ARG A 246 -3.70 0.22 10.02
C ARG A 246 -2.67 1.33 10.13
N THR A 247 -3.08 2.55 9.86
CA THR A 247 -2.16 3.68 9.92
C THR A 247 -1.94 4.17 11.34
N ASN A 248 -0.71 4.58 11.63
CA ASN A 248 -0.37 5.41 12.77
C ASN A 248 0.30 6.67 12.24
N SER A 249 -0.38 7.79 12.31
CA SER A 249 -0.03 8.98 11.55
C SER A 249 0.05 10.21 12.44
N ILE A 250 0.91 11.15 12.06
CA ILE A 250 0.99 12.49 12.66
C ILE A 250 0.93 13.52 11.55
N MET A 251 0.02 14.49 11.69
CA MET A 251 -0.07 15.67 10.83
C MET A 251 0.45 16.88 11.61
N LEU A 252 1.31 17.68 10.98
CA LEU A 252 1.90 18.88 11.54
C LEU A 252 1.28 20.09 10.83
N GLU A 253 0.46 20.84 11.51
CA GLU A 253 -0.25 21.98 10.93
C GLU A 253 -0.42 23.11 11.95
N GLU A 254 -0.16 24.35 11.53
CA GLU A 254 -0.30 25.55 12.34
C GLU A 254 0.37 25.49 13.73
N GLY A 255 1.49 24.79 13.84
CA GLY A 255 2.23 24.62 15.09
C GLY A 255 1.71 23.53 16.02
N TRP A 256 0.68 22.80 15.60
CA TRP A 256 0.11 21.66 16.32
C TRP A 256 0.55 20.32 15.73
N LEU A 257 0.56 19.31 16.58
CA LEU A 257 0.78 17.91 16.21
C LEU A 257 -0.55 17.15 16.41
N TYR A 258 -1.14 16.71 15.30
CA TYR A 258 -2.37 15.93 15.30
C TYR A 258 -2.03 14.47 15.10
N GLY A 259 -2.16 13.64 16.14
CA GLY A 259 -1.93 12.21 16.06
C GLY A 259 -3.21 11.43 15.80
N ALA A 260 -3.15 10.42 14.95
CA ALA A 260 -4.25 9.48 14.72
C ALA A 260 -3.73 8.05 14.64
N SER A 261 -4.36 7.17 15.41
CA SER A 261 -4.23 5.72 15.28
C SER A 261 -5.49 5.16 14.63
N ASP A 262 -5.31 4.25 13.71
CA ASP A 262 -6.40 3.61 12.97
C ASP A 262 -7.29 2.78 13.92
N THR A 263 -8.59 2.95 13.82
CA THR A 263 -9.58 2.32 14.71
C THR A 263 -9.94 0.89 14.33
N ARG A 264 -9.41 0.36 13.20
CA ARG A 264 -9.74 -0.98 12.67
C ARG A 264 -9.35 -2.12 13.61
N ARG A 265 -8.35 -1.90 14.46
CA ARG A 265 -8.02 -2.83 15.54
C ARG A 265 -7.74 -2.07 16.84
N PRO A 266 -8.15 -2.65 18.00
CA PRO A 266 -7.77 -2.09 19.30
C PRO A 266 -6.25 -2.20 19.51
N GLY A 267 -5.67 -1.29 20.30
CA GLY A 267 -4.25 -1.31 20.69
C GLY A 267 -3.35 -0.32 19.97
N GLY A 268 -3.87 0.48 19.04
CA GLY A 268 -3.17 1.67 18.55
C GLY A 268 -3.27 2.81 19.57
N TRP A 269 -2.17 3.56 19.75
CA TRP A 269 -2.09 4.65 20.73
C TRP A 269 -1.61 5.93 20.09
N VAL A 270 -2.16 7.06 20.59
CA VAL A 270 -1.63 8.39 20.37
C VAL A 270 -1.28 8.97 21.74
N ALA A 271 -0.08 9.46 21.89
CA ALA A 271 0.38 10.14 23.10
C ALA A 271 1.07 11.45 22.73
N GLY A 272 0.86 12.48 23.55
CA GLY A 272 1.50 13.78 23.41
C GLY A 272 1.75 14.39 24.80
N TYR A 273 2.70 15.33 24.87
CA TYR A 273 3.07 16.05 26.12
C TYR A 273 3.51 17.48 25.80
#